data_93d952678a9c3eeff1b53c0ded30d0b3
#
_entry.id   93d952678a9c3eeff1b53c0ded30d0b3
#
_cell.length_a   1.000
_cell.length_b   1.000
_cell.length_c   1.000
_cell.angle_alpha   90.00
_cell.angle_beta   90.00
_cell.angle_gamma   90.00
#
_symmetry.space_group_name_H-M   'P 1'
#
loop_
_entity.id
_entity.type
_entity.pdbx_description
1 polymer ?
#
loop_
_entity_poly.entity_id
_entity_poly.type
_entity_poly.pdbx_seq_one_letter_code
_entity_poly.pdbx_strand_id
1 'polypeptide(L)'
;MSKKVIGILGGMGPLATADLFQKITLHTVAACDQAHPRVCIDSNTDIADRTAALLHGGEDPVPEMIKSAKRLESIGADFLIMPCNTAHNYYGQVCEAVTIPVLHMIALTRDALKERGVKCAGLLATDGTVQTGIYQRTIEQSVVALLTPDSAADQAAVMDVIYNGGKAGDLTHDVAAFRAACEHLLARGAEVLILGCTELPPAFELYRLDYPNVDPTLELALGAIRAAGCETK
;
A
#
# COMPACT_ATOMS: atom_id res chain seq x y z
N MET A 1 -16.91 11.81 -21.03
CA MET A 1 -15.52 11.39 -21.36
C MET A 1 -15.44 9.87 -21.22
N SER A 2 -14.62 9.20 -22.04
CA SER A 2 -14.38 7.76 -21.85
C SER A 2 -13.63 7.53 -20.52
N LYS A 3 -14.01 6.48 -19.80
CA LYS A 3 -13.27 6.07 -18.57
C LYS A 3 -11.86 5.65 -18.95
N LYS A 4 -10.88 6.03 -18.11
CA LYS A 4 -9.48 5.60 -18.28
C LYS A 4 -9.29 4.18 -17.76
N VAL A 5 -8.33 3.46 -18.36
CA VAL A 5 -7.95 2.10 -17.99
C VAL A 5 -6.90 2.12 -16.90
N ILE A 6 -7.17 1.43 -15.81
CA ILE A 6 -6.24 1.29 -14.68
C ILE A 6 -5.28 0.12 -14.94
N GLY A 7 -3.98 0.32 -14.82
CA GLY A 7 -2.98 -0.75 -14.80
C GLY A 7 -2.51 -1.03 -13.37
N ILE A 8 -2.69 -2.25 -12.87
CA ILE A 8 -2.18 -2.66 -11.55
C ILE A 8 -0.86 -3.43 -11.74
N LEU A 9 0.26 -2.80 -11.34
CA LEU A 9 1.57 -3.43 -11.21
C LEU A 9 1.59 -4.18 -9.87
N GLY A 10 1.18 -5.43 -9.90
CA GLY A 10 0.92 -6.27 -8.74
C GLY A 10 1.94 -7.40 -8.55
N GLY A 11 1.58 -8.37 -7.72
CA GLY A 11 2.42 -9.53 -7.40
C GLY A 11 3.33 -9.34 -6.17
N MET A 12 3.24 -8.19 -5.50
CA MET A 12 4.11 -7.77 -4.38
C MET A 12 3.42 -7.63 -3.00
N GLY A 13 2.40 -8.37 -2.53
CA GLY A 13 2.05 -9.73 -2.93
C GLY A 13 0.77 -9.88 -3.77
N PRO A 14 0.50 -11.13 -4.16
CA PRO A 14 -0.67 -11.46 -4.97
C PRO A 14 -2.00 -11.20 -4.24
N LEU A 15 -2.10 -11.51 -2.96
CA LEU A 15 -3.31 -11.24 -2.17
C LEU A 15 -3.58 -9.72 -2.06
N ALA A 16 -2.54 -8.91 -1.83
CA ALA A 16 -2.66 -7.46 -1.82
C ALA A 16 -3.11 -6.89 -3.19
N THR A 17 -2.71 -7.55 -4.28
CA THR A 17 -3.15 -7.20 -5.64
C THR A 17 -4.64 -7.49 -5.83
N ALA A 18 -5.11 -8.63 -5.34
CA ALA A 18 -6.52 -9.01 -5.35
C ALA A 18 -7.37 -8.09 -4.46
N ASP A 19 -6.89 -7.77 -3.26
CA ASP A 19 -7.54 -6.83 -2.33
C ASP A 19 -7.69 -5.43 -2.95
N LEU A 20 -6.65 -4.90 -3.61
CA LEU A 20 -6.76 -3.63 -4.32
C LEU A 20 -7.83 -3.67 -5.40
N PHE A 21 -7.88 -4.72 -6.22
CA PHE A 21 -8.91 -4.86 -7.26
C PHE A 21 -10.31 -4.97 -6.66
N GLN A 22 -10.47 -5.71 -5.57
CA GLN A 22 -11.73 -5.79 -4.83
C GLN A 22 -12.16 -4.42 -4.31
N LYS A 23 -11.24 -3.65 -3.68
CA LYS A 23 -11.52 -2.29 -3.19
C LYS A 23 -11.93 -1.34 -4.33
N ILE A 24 -11.27 -1.38 -5.48
CA ILE A 24 -11.66 -0.60 -6.67
C ILE A 24 -13.10 -0.94 -7.06
N THR A 25 -13.44 -2.22 -7.10
CA THR A 25 -14.78 -2.68 -7.48
C THR A 25 -15.83 -2.24 -6.48
N LEU A 26 -15.60 -2.49 -5.18
CA LEU A 26 -16.58 -2.21 -4.11
C LEU A 26 -16.81 -0.72 -3.90
N HIS A 27 -15.77 0.12 -4.05
CA HIS A 27 -15.86 1.56 -3.80
C HIS A 27 -16.18 2.40 -5.05
N THR A 28 -16.38 1.79 -6.21
CA THR A 28 -16.89 2.50 -7.39
C THR A 28 -18.41 2.65 -7.29
N VAL A 29 -18.93 3.86 -7.54
CA VAL A 29 -20.37 4.07 -7.77
C VAL A 29 -20.73 3.51 -9.15
N ALA A 30 -21.35 2.34 -9.18
CA ALA A 30 -21.72 1.67 -10.41
C ALA A 30 -23.07 0.95 -10.25
N ALA A 31 -23.97 1.16 -11.21
CA ALA A 31 -25.28 0.49 -11.25
C ALA A 31 -25.26 -0.79 -12.11
N CYS A 32 -24.19 -1.02 -12.87
CA CYS A 32 -24.00 -2.18 -13.74
C CYS A 32 -22.50 -2.38 -14.03
N ASP A 33 -22.11 -3.54 -14.55
CA ASP A 33 -20.71 -3.89 -14.85
C ASP A 33 -20.01 -2.85 -15.73
N GLN A 34 -20.73 -2.32 -16.73
CA GLN A 34 -20.19 -1.34 -17.68
C GLN A 34 -19.93 0.03 -17.04
N ALA A 35 -20.45 0.29 -15.84
CA ALA A 35 -20.20 1.51 -15.10
C ALA A 35 -18.87 1.49 -14.35
N HIS A 36 -18.29 0.32 -14.08
CA HIS A 36 -16.95 0.18 -13.46
C HIS A 36 -15.82 0.64 -14.40
N PRO A 37 -14.67 1.09 -13.87
CA PRO A 37 -13.47 1.31 -14.66
C PRO A 37 -12.93 -0.01 -15.20
N ARG A 38 -12.32 0.02 -16.40
CA ARG A 38 -11.56 -1.12 -16.90
C ARG A 38 -10.26 -1.25 -16.14
N VAL A 39 -9.89 -2.47 -15.72
CA VAL A 39 -8.66 -2.74 -14.98
C VAL A 39 -7.85 -3.83 -15.69
N CYS A 40 -6.56 -3.58 -15.92
CA CYS A 40 -5.57 -4.55 -16.35
C CYS A 40 -4.65 -4.85 -15.16
N ILE A 41 -4.39 -6.13 -14.88
CA ILE A 41 -3.58 -6.56 -13.75
C ILE A 41 -2.42 -7.42 -14.26
N ASP A 42 -1.20 -7.06 -13.88
CA ASP A 42 -0.04 -7.94 -13.97
C ASP A 42 0.40 -8.32 -12.54
N SER A 43 -0.03 -9.50 -12.11
CA SER A 43 0.35 -10.05 -10.79
C SER A 43 1.68 -10.80 -10.93
N ASN A 44 2.79 -10.06 -11.09
CA ASN A 44 4.12 -10.60 -11.32
C ASN A 44 4.81 -11.00 -10.01
N THR A 45 4.79 -12.29 -9.70
CA THR A 45 5.42 -12.85 -8.49
C THR A 45 6.93 -13.08 -8.63
N ASP A 46 7.50 -12.86 -9.83
CA ASP A 46 8.95 -12.94 -10.06
C ASP A 46 9.67 -11.67 -9.59
N ILE A 47 8.92 -10.61 -9.22
CA ILE A 47 9.48 -9.39 -8.63
C ILE A 47 10.11 -9.73 -7.26
N ALA A 48 11.44 -9.62 -7.15
CA ALA A 48 12.22 -9.96 -5.96
C ALA A 48 11.76 -9.20 -4.70
N ASP A 49 12.03 -9.74 -3.50
CA ASP A 49 11.62 -9.12 -2.23
C ASP A 49 12.28 -7.76 -2.05
N ARG A 50 11.45 -6.72 -1.89
CA ARG A 50 11.85 -5.30 -1.81
C ARG A 50 12.61 -4.98 -0.53
N THR A 51 12.25 -5.61 0.60
CA THR A 51 12.98 -5.41 1.86
C THR A 51 14.35 -6.06 1.82
N ALA A 52 14.45 -7.28 1.28
CA ALA A 52 15.73 -7.95 1.08
C ALA A 52 16.65 -7.14 0.15
N ALA A 53 16.12 -6.62 -0.97
CA ALA A 53 16.88 -5.78 -1.89
C ALA A 53 17.39 -4.49 -1.23
N LEU A 54 16.56 -3.82 -0.44
CA LEU A 54 16.89 -2.53 0.18
C LEU A 54 17.88 -2.67 1.34
N LEU A 55 17.78 -3.73 2.15
CA LEU A 55 18.48 -3.83 3.44
C LEU A 55 19.51 -4.96 3.52
N HIS A 56 19.42 -5.97 2.66
CA HIS A 56 20.19 -7.21 2.82
C HIS A 56 20.95 -7.63 1.57
N GLY A 57 21.10 -6.74 0.56
CA GLY A 57 21.79 -7.04 -0.68
C GLY A 57 21.12 -8.14 -1.52
N GLY A 58 19.79 -8.27 -1.38
CA GLY A 58 18.99 -9.19 -2.19
C GLY A 58 18.92 -8.77 -3.66
N GLU A 59 18.27 -9.60 -4.48
CA GLU A 59 18.07 -9.36 -5.90
C GLU A 59 17.31 -8.06 -6.15
N ASP A 60 17.71 -7.32 -7.20
CA ASP A 60 17.09 -6.06 -7.59
C ASP A 60 15.70 -6.28 -8.19
N PRO A 61 14.60 -5.75 -7.59
CA PRO A 61 13.25 -5.91 -8.11
C PRO A 61 12.95 -5.05 -9.34
N VAL A 62 13.75 -4.02 -9.63
CA VAL A 62 13.48 -3.00 -10.64
C VAL A 62 13.33 -3.58 -12.05
N PRO A 63 14.18 -4.51 -12.53
CA PRO A 63 14.04 -5.06 -13.88
C PRO A 63 12.66 -5.69 -14.12
N GLU A 64 12.16 -6.50 -13.18
CA GLU A 64 10.84 -7.14 -13.29
C GLU A 64 9.69 -6.14 -13.10
N MET A 65 9.83 -5.15 -12.23
CA MET A 65 8.87 -4.05 -12.09
C MET A 65 8.72 -3.27 -13.40
N ILE A 66 9.83 -2.95 -14.08
CA ILE A 66 9.82 -2.25 -15.38
C ILE A 66 9.17 -3.11 -16.47
N LYS A 67 9.46 -4.42 -16.52
CA LYS A 67 8.80 -5.32 -17.48
C LYS A 67 7.28 -5.32 -17.31
N SER A 68 6.81 -5.42 -16.06
CA SER A 68 5.38 -5.37 -15.73
C SER A 68 4.77 -4.02 -16.09
N ALA A 69 5.43 -2.91 -15.76
CA ALA A 69 4.94 -1.57 -16.10
C ALA A 69 4.77 -1.38 -17.61
N LYS A 70 5.78 -1.75 -18.40
CA LYS A 70 5.73 -1.68 -19.87
C LYS A 70 4.70 -2.61 -20.49
N ARG A 71 4.50 -3.81 -19.92
CA ARG A 71 3.44 -4.74 -20.34
C ARG A 71 2.07 -4.11 -20.15
N LEU A 72 1.79 -3.53 -18.99
CA LEU A 72 0.53 -2.86 -18.71
C LEU A 72 0.28 -1.68 -19.63
N GLU A 73 1.28 -0.84 -19.88
CA GLU A 73 1.21 0.25 -20.84
C GLU A 73 0.90 -0.27 -22.25
N SER A 74 1.59 -1.34 -22.68
CA SER A 74 1.41 -1.91 -24.04
C SER A 74 0.02 -2.50 -24.30
N ILE A 75 -0.68 -2.95 -23.25
CA ILE A 75 -2.05 -3.47 -23.36
C ILE A 75 -3.13 -2.40 -23.12
N GLY A 76 -2.73 -1.13 -23.06
CA GLY A 76 -3.63 0.02 -23.07
C GLY A 76 -4.04 0.54 -21.69
N ALA A 77 -3.23 0.36 -20.66
CA ALA A 77 -3.41 1.10 -19.42
C ALA A 77 -3.16 2.60 -19.65
N ASP A 78 -4.01 3.47 -19.11
CA ASP A 78 -3.87 4.93 -19.20
C ASP A 78 -3.03 5.50 -18.05
N PHE A 79 -2.91 4.76 -16.95
CA PHE A 79 -2.06 5.05 -15.80
C PHE A 79 -1.81 3.79 -14.98
N LEU A 80 -0.78 3.81 -14.13
CA LEU A 80 -0.40 2.69 -13.27
C LEU A 80 -0.64 2.98 -11.79
N ILE A 81 -0.87 1.90 -11.04
CA ILE A 81 -0.89 1.88 -9.57
C ILE A 81 -0.12 0.66 -9.06
N MET A 82 0.54 0.79 -7.90
CA MET A 82 1.35 -0.26 -7.28
C MET A 82 0.88 -0.53 -5.85
N PRO A 83 0.21 -1.67 -5.55
CA PRO A 83 -0.18 -2.02 -4.19
C PRO A 83 0.99 -2.60 -3.38
N CYS A 84 2.01 -1.78 -3.14
CA CYS A 84 3.16 -2.15 -2.31
C CYS A 84 3.85 -0.90 -1.78
N ASN A 85 3.79 -0.66 -0.48
CA ASN A 85 4.43 0.51 0.13
C ASN A 85 5.95 0.52 -0.07
N THR A 86 6.63 -0.61 0.21
CA THR A 86 8.08 -0.73 0.08
C THR A 86 8.57 -0.51 -1.36
N ALA A 87 7.76 -0.94 -2.37
CA ALA A 87 8.11 -0.77 -3.78
C ALA A 87 8.15 0.71 -4.21
N HIS A 88 7.52 1.62 -3.47
CA HIS A 88 7.59 3.04 -3.76
C HIS A 88 8.99 3.66 -3.56
N ASN A 89 9.95 2.92 -2.95
CA ASN A 89 11.37 3.30 -3.01
C ASN A 89 11.93 3.27 -4.47
N TYR A 90 11.30 2.52 -5.35
CA TYR A 90 11.65 2.38 -6.77
C TYR A 90 10.70 3.15 -7.70
N TYR A 91 9.83 4.01 -7.13
CA TYR A 91 8.81 4.75 -7.87
C TYR A 91 9.40 5.58 -9.03
N GLY A 92 10.52 6.25 -8.81
CA GLY A 92 11.21 7.03 -9.84
C GLY A 92 11.59 6.20 -11.06
N GLN A 93 12.21 5.03 -10.85
CA GLN A 93 12.63 4.14 -11.94
C GLN A 93 11.43 3.59 -12.73
N VAL A 94 10.30 3.32 -12.06
CA VAL A 94 9.07 2.90 -12.74
C VAL A 94 8.51 4.05 -13.58
N CYS A 95 8.46 5.29 -13.04
CA CYS A 95 7.99 6.45 -13.79
C CYS A 95 8.84 6.75 -15.02
N GLU A 96 10.16 6.60 -14.91
CA GLU A 96 11.09 6.81 -16.04
C GLU A 96 10.95 5.76 -17.15
N ALA A 97 10.42 4.58 -16.82
CA ALA A 97 10.32 3.46 -17.74
C ALA A 97 9.06 3.45 -18.61
N VAL A 98 8.03 4.25 -18.28
CA VAL A 98 6.74 4.34 -18.97
C VAL A 98 6.40 5.78 -19.32
N THR A 99 5.47 5.98 -20.27
CA THR A 99 5.02 7.32 -20.68
C THR A 99 3.72 7.73 -20.00
N ILE A 100 3.01 6.77 -19.39
CA ILE A 100 1.76 6.98 -18.67
C ILE A 100 2.00 7.33 -17.20
N PRO A 101 1.11 8.10 -16.56
CA PRO A 101 1.25 8.47 -15.15
C PRO A 101 1.28 7.25 -14.22
N VAL A 102 2.00 7.34 -13.12
CA VAL A 102 1.96 6.36 -12.02
C VAL A 102 1.44 7.10 -10.78
N LEU A 103 0.35 6.60 -10.15
CA LEU A 103 -0.15 7.19 -8.91
C LEU A 103 0.71 6.77 -7.72
N HIS A 104 1.01 7.72 -6.85
CA HIS A 104 1.88 7.48 -5.69
C HIS A 104 1.05 7.18 -4.44
N MET A 105 1.02 5.90 -4.02
CA MET A 105 0.23 5.41 -2.88
C MET A 105 0.45 6.22 -1.59
N ILE A 106 1.71 6.48 -1.22
CA ILE A 106 2.04 7.18 0.03
C ILE A 106 1.63 8.67 -0.04
N ALA A 107 1.67 9.28 -1.22
CA ALA A 107 1.18 10.64 -1.39
C ALA A 107 -0.34 10.72 -1.22
N LEU A 108 -1.09 9.75 -1.76
CA LEU A 108 -2.54 9.65 -1.55
C LEU A 108 -2.87 9.42 -0.07
N THR A 109 -2.10 8.58 0.63
CA THR A 109 -2.23 8.38 2.08
C THR A 109 -1.99 9.67 2.86
N ARG A 110 -0.93 10.43 2.52
CA ARG A 110 -0.66 11.76 3.09
C ARG A 110 -1.85 12.71 2.91
N ASP A 111 -2.40 12.75 1.71
CA ASP A 111 -3.49 13.66 1.39
C ASP A 111 -4.78 13.27 2.16
N ALA A 112 -5.07 11.98 2.30
CA ALA A 112 -6.16 11.48 3.14
C ALA A 112 -5.98 11.82 4.63
N LEU A 113 -4.77 11.72 5.18
CA LEU A 113 -4.47 12.15 6.55
C LEU A 113 -4.75 13.64 6.74
N LYS A 114 -4.35 14.48 5.77
CA LYS A 114 -4.61 15.93 5.78
C LYS A 114 -6.10 16.24 5.71
N GLU A 115 -6.84 15.60 4.81
CA GLU A 115 -8.28 15.79 4.65
C GLU A 115 -9.05 15.40 5.93
N ARG A 116 -8.60 14.35 6.64
CA ARG A 116 -9.15 13.92 7.92
C ARG A 116 -8.72 14.81 9.10
N GLY A 117 -7.83 15.78 8.88
CA GLY A 117 -7.33 16.69 9.92
C GLY A 117 -6.39 16.04 10.93
N VAL A 118 -5.83 14.86 10.63
CA VAL A 118 -4.90 14.11 11.50
C VAL A 118 -3.62 14.95 11.72
N LYS A 119 -3.18 15.05 12.98
CA LYS A 119 -1.96 15.76 13.38
C LYS A 119 -0.79 14.83 13.66
N CYS A 120 -1.09 13.60 14.12
CA CYS A 120 -0.08 12.59 14.46
C CYS A 120 -0.57 11.21 14.02
N ALA A 121 0.24 10.50 13.23
CA ALA A 121 -0.08 9.15 12.77
C ALA A 121 1.03 8.16 13.18
N GLY A 122 0.65 6.94 13.56
CA GLY A 122 1.57 5.83 13.82
C GLY A 122 1.74 4.96 12.57
N LEU A 123 2.96 4.71 12.14
CA LEU A 123 3.24 3.88 10.96
C LEU A 123 3.53 2.43 11.37
N LEU A 124 2.72 1.51 10.90
CA LEU A 124 2.95 0.07 10.95
C LEU A 124 3.40 -0.40 9.56
N ALA A 125 4.66 -0.80 9.41
CA ALA A 125 5.22 -1.14 8.10
C ALA A 125 6.41 -2.10 8.21
N THR A 126 6.84 -2.64 7.07
CA THR A 126 8.06 -3.46 7.00
C THR A 126 9.32 -2.64 7.32
N ASP A 127 10.37 -3.33 7.76
CA ASP A 127 11.69 -2.73 8.00
C ASP A 127 12.18 -1.94 6.79
N GLY A 128 12.00 -2.46 5.57
CA GLY A 128 12.37 -1.77 4.33
C GLY A 128 11.64 -0.44 4.15
N THR A 129 10.39 -0.33 4.57
CA THR A 129 9.62 0.91 4.52
C THR A 129 10.04 1.88 5.62
N VAL A 130 10.22 1.38 6.85
CA VAL A 130 10.59 2.21 8.02
C VAL A 130 12.01 2.75 7.89
N GLN A 131 13.01 1.87 7.63
CA GLN A 131 14.42 2.23 7.61
C GLN A 131 14.79 3.13 6.42
N THR A 132 14.13 2.97 5.27
CA THR A 132 14.34 3.87 4.13
C THR A 132 13.72 5.25 4.35
N GLY A 133 12.83 5.42 5.31
CA GLY A 133 12.21 6.71 5.60
C GLY A 133 11.29 7.24 4.48
N ILE A 134 10.75 6.37 3.63
CA ILE A 134 9.94 6.83 2.47
C ILE A 134 8.66 7.53 2.91
N TYR A 135 8.03 7.09 4.00
CA TYR A 135 6.86 7.76 4.57
C TYR A 135 7.24 9.11 5.17
N GLN A 136 8.34 9.17 5.93
CA GLN A 136 8.85 10.40 6.52
C GLN A 136 9.06 11.46 5.43
N ARG A 137 9.86 11.15 4.40
CA ARG A 137 10.12 12.08 3.28
C ARG A 137 8.86 12.53 2.55
N THR A 138 7.87 11.65 2.40
CA THR A 138 6.63 12.00 1.69
C THR A 138 5.69 12.84 2.57
N ILE A 139 5.63 12.55 3.88
CA ILE A 139 4.75 13.22 4.83
C ILE A 139 5.38 14.51 5.38
N GLU A 140 6.72 14.65 5.45
CA GLU A 140 7.42 15.88 5.87
C GLU A 140 6.95 17.15 5.12
N GLN A 141 6.42 16.99 3.93
CA GLN A 141 5.79 18.07 3.17
C GLN A 141 4.38 18.45 3.70
N SER A 142 3.97 17.87 4.82
CA SER A 142 2.67 18.10 5.48
C SER A 142 2.87 18.46 6.94
N VAL A 143 1.78 18.86 7.60
CA VAL A 143 1.77 19.17 9.05
C VAL A 143 1.52 17.94 9.93
N VAL A 144 1.58 16.73 9.38
CA VAL A 144 1.31 15.47 10.10
C VAL A 144 2.62 14.96 10.70
N ALA A 145 2.67 14.81 12.02
CA ALA A 145 3.75 14.10 12.70
C ALA A 145 3.63 12.59 12.46
N LEU A 146 4.77 11.92 12.25
CA LEU A 146 4.80 10.48 12.00
C LEU A 146 5.57 9.78 13.12
N LEU A 147 4.92 8.84 13.81
CA LEU A 147 5.54 7.94 14.78
C LEU A 147 5.80 6.58 14.15
N THR A 148 6.90 5.95 14.50
CA THR A 148 7.20 4.55 14.21
C THR A 148 7.36 3.78 15.51
N PRO A 149 7.28 2.45 15.55
CA PRO A 149 7.68 1.66 16.70
C PRO A 149 9.07 2.12 17.19
N ASP A 150 9.21 2.36 18.49
CA ASP A 150 10.46 2.85 19.11
C ASP A 150 11.28 1.73 19.77
N SER A 151 10.68 0.56 19.92
CA SER A 151 11.36 -0.64 20.38
C SER A 151 11.57 -1.66 19.25
N ALA A 152 12.70 -2.38 19.32
CA ALA A 152 12.96 -3.48 18.40
C ALA A 152 11.92 -4.60 18.55
N ALA A 153 11.34 -4.78 19.74
CA ALA A 153 10.30 -5.77 20.00
C ALA A 153 8.99 -5.42 19.27
N ASP A 154 8.56 -4.16 19.34
CA ASP A 154 7.35 -3.71 18.64
C ASP A 154 7.51 -3.80 17.12
N GLN A 155 8.66 -3.40 16.58
CA GLN A 155 8.93 -3.52 15.15
C GLN A 155 8.98 -5.00 14.71
N ALA A 156 9.59 -5.87 15.53
CA ALA A 156 9.60 -7.32 15.27
C ALA A 156 8.19 -7.91 15.26
N ALA A 157 7.31 -7.47 16.16
CA ALA A 157 5.90 -7.89 16.19
C ALA A 157 5.13 -7.44 14.94
N VAL A 158 5.41 -6.24 14.41
CA VAL A 158 4.85 -5.78 13.11
C VAL A 158 5.33 -6.66 11.97
N MET A 159 6.63 -6.98 11.91
CA MET A 159 7.19 -7.85 10.88
C MET A 159 6.61 -9.26 10.95
N ASP A 160 6.43 -9.80 12.17
CA ASP A 160 5.89 -11.14 12.40
C ASP A 160 4.46 -11.29 11.86
N VAL A 161 3.56 -10.34 12.16
CA VAL A 161 2.20 -10.34 11.61
C VAL A 161 2.20 -10.19 10.08
N ILE A 162 3.08 -9.39 9.51
CA ILE A 162 3.16 -9.22 8.05
C ILE A 162 3.61 -10.51 7.36
N TYR A 163 4.67 -11.17 7.85
CA TYR A 163 5.28 -12.30 7.16
C TYR A 163 4.67 -13.64 7.58
N ASN A 164 4.52 -13.89 8.88
CA ASN A 164 4.07 -15.16 9.42
C ASN A 164 2.54 -15.23 9.56
N GLY A 165 1.87 -14.09 9.73
CA GLY A 165 0.41 -14.00 9.69
C GLY A 165 -0.12 -13.80 8.26
N GLY A 166 0.00 -12.58 7.74
CA GLY A 166 -0.62 -12.16 6.47
C GLY A 166 -0.09 -12.89 5.25
N LYS A 167 1.22 -12.81 4.97
CA LYS A 167 1.82 -13.46 3.78
C LYS A 167 1.75 -14.99 3.84
N ALA A 168 1.87 -15.58 5.03
CA ALA A 168 1.75 -17.02 5.21
C ALA A 168 0.30 -17.52 5.16
N GLY A 169 -0.69 -16.62 5.30
CA GLY A 169 -2.10 -16.96 5.32
C GLY A 169 -2.52 -17.71 6.59
N ASP A 170 -1.81 -17.53 7.71
CA ASP A 170 -2.14 -18.18 8.98
C ASP A 170 -3.30 -17.47 9.66
N LEU A 171 -4.47 -18.12 9.66
CA LEU A 171 -5.71 -17.62 10.26
C LEU A 171 -5.69 -17.65 11.81
N THR A 172 -4.72 -18.33 12.41
CA THR A 172 -4.65 -18.60 13.86
C THR A 172 -3.43 -17.94 14.52
N HIS A 173 -2.71 -17.11 13.77
CA HIS A 173 -1.49 -16.46 14.22
C HIS A 173 -1.73 -15.64 15.50
N ASP A 174 -0.81 -15.75 16.47
CA ASP A 174 -0.89 -14.97 17.70
C ASP A 174 -0.50 -13.51 17.44
N VAL A 175 -1.44 -12.59 17.64
CA VAL A 175 -1.25 -11.16 17.43
C VAL A 175 -1.12 -10.34 18.72
N ALA A 176 -0.90 -10.97 19.87
CA ALA A 176 -0.84 -10.28 21.16
C ALA A 176 0.28 -9.21 21.18
N ALA A 177 1.49 -9.56 20.73
CA ALA A 177 2.60 -8.62 20.64
C ALA A 177 2.34 -7.48 19.64
N PHE A 178 1.66 -7.77 18.53
CA PHE A 178 1.27 -6.76 17.55
C PHE A 178 0.21 -5.79 18.11
N ARG A 179 -0.76 -6.29 18.90
CA ARG A 179 -1.71 -5.43 19.61
C ARG A 179 -0.99 -4.46 20.55
N ALA A 180 -0.02 -4.95 21.32
CA ALA A 180 0.79 -4.10 22.20
C ALA A 180 1.53 -3.01 21.39
N ALA A 181 2.14 -3.34 20.25
CA ALA A 181 2.80 -2.37 19.38
C ALA A 181 1.84 -1.28 18.86
N CYS A 182 0.61 -1.65 18.49
CA CYS A 182 -0.45 -0.68 18.12
C CYS A 182 -0.78 0.24 19.28
N GLU A 183 -1.00 -0.31 20.47
CA GLU A 183 -1.35 0.43 21.69
C GLU A 183 -0.20 1.38 22.14
N HIS A 184 1.06 0.97 22.01
CA HIS A 184 2.21 1.82 22.30
C HIS A 184 2.25 3.05 21.37
N LEU A 185 1.99 2.89 20.06
CA LEU A 185 1.92 4.03 19.14
C LEU A 185 0.78 4.99 19.50
N LEU A 186 -0.40 4.47 19.81
CA LEU A 186 -1.55 5.28 20.24
C LEU A 186 -1.29 6.00 21.57
N ALA A 187 -0.68 5.32 22.56
CA ALA A 187 -0.29 5.90 23.85
C ALA A 187 0.73 7.03 23.71
N ARG A 188 1.57 6.99 22.66
CA ARG A 188 2.53 8.06 22.32
C ARG A 188 1.91 9.23 21.56
N GLY A 189 0.61 9.19 21.33
CA GLY A 189 -0.14 10.30 20.73
C GLY A 189 -0.49 10.13 19.26
N ALA A 190 -0.32 8.94 18.66
CA ALA A 190 -0.87 8.68 17.34
C ALA A 190 -2.40 8.70 17.41
N GLU A 191 -3.04 9.48 16.56
CA GLU A 191 -4.50 9.57 16.44
C GLU A 191 -5.05 8.43 15.57
N VAL A 192 -4.25 7.96 14.62
CA VAL A 192 -4.56 6.86 13.71
C VAL A 192 -3.31 6.04 13.41
N LEU A 193 -3.51 4.78 13.01
CA LEU A 193 -2.44 3.89 12.56
C LEU A 193 -2.45 3.80 11.02
N ILE A 194 -1.33 4.08 10.38
CA ILE A 194 -1.15 3.85 8.94
C ILE A 194 -0.81 2.37 8.75
N LEU A 195 -1.64 1.66 8.00
CA LEU A 195 -1.41 0.26 7.63
C LEU A 195 -0.40 0.18 6.48
N GLY A 196 0.86 0.54 6.75
CA GLY A 196 1.94 0.76 5.78
C GLY A 196 2.54 -0.51 5.17
N CYS A 197 1.87 -1.64 5.31
CA CYS A 197 2.06 -2.86 4.51
C CYS A 197 0.70 -3.34 4.03
N THR A 198 0.61 -3.76 2.79
CA THR A 198 -0.65 -4.19 2.15
C THR A 198 -1.21 -5.50 2.70
N GLU A 199 -0.46 -6.20 3.54
CA GLU A 199 -0.91 -7.37 4.30
C GLU A 199 -1.65 -6.97 5.59
N LEU A 200 -1.49 -5.72 6.06
CA LEU A 200 -2.11 -5.29 7.33
C LEU A 200 -3.62 -5.04 7.24
N PRO A 201 -4.19 -4.42 6.17
CA PRO A 201 -5.64 -4.27 6.09
C PRO A 201 -6.38 -5.61 6.18
N PRO A 202 -6.06 -6.66 5.41
CA PRO A 202 -6.66 -7.99 5.60
C PRO A 202 -6.41 -8.58 6.99
N ALA A 203 -5.22 -8.37 7.59
CA ALA A 203 -4.91 -8.84 8.94
C ALA A 203 -5.79 -8.14 10.00
N PHE A 204 -6.05 -6.85 9.85
CA PHE A 204 -6.95 -6.10 10.73
C PHE A 204 -8.37 -6.70 10.74
N GLU A 205 -8.89 -7.04 9.58
CA GLU A 205 -10.20 -7.70 9.46
C GLU A 205 -10.16 -9.13 10.05
N LEU A 206 -9.16 -9.92 9.67
CA LEU A 206 -9.02 -11.32 10.07
C LEU A 206 -8.91 -11.49 11.58
N TYR A 207 -8.02 -10.71 12.22
CA TYR A 207 -7.76 -10.79 13.66
C TYR A 207 -8.62 -9.84 14.48
N ARG A 208 -9.61 -9.19 13.86
CA ARG A 208 -10.56 -8.25 14.50
C ARG A 208 -9.83 -7.18 15.32
N LEU A 209 -8.93 -6.46 14.63
CA LEU A 209 -8.16 -5.36 15.20
C LEU A 209 -8.95 -4.06 15.01
N ASP A 210 -9.59 -3.58 16.08
CA ASP A 210 -10.43 -2.39 16.06
C ASP A 210 -9.63 -1.18 16.58
N TYR A 211 -8.71 -0.67 15.76
CA TYR A 211 -7.97 0.56 16.01
C TYR A 211 -8.26 1.60 14.93
N PRO A 212 -8.30 2.91 15.28
CA PRO A 212 -8.37 3.97 14.28
C PRO A 212 -7.24 3.82 13.26
N ASN A 213 -7.59 3.73 11.97
CA ASN A 213 -6.57 3.46 10.96
C ASN A 213 -6.80 4.20 9.63
N VAL A 214 -5.74 4.27 8.84
CA VAL A 214 -5.74 4.66 7.43
C VAL A 214 -5.12 3.52 6.64
N ASP A 215 -5.87 3.02 5.67
CA ASP A 215 -5.44 1.96 4.76
C ASP A 215 -4.90 2.57 3.45
N PRO A 216 -3.58 2.54 3.20
CA PRO A 216 -3.00 3.05 1.97
C PRO A 216 -3.52 2.36 0.70
N THR A 217 -3.92 1.08 0.80
CA THR A 217 -4.49 0.33 -0.33
C THR A 217 -5.87 0.88 -0.70
N LEU A 218 -6.68 1.21 0.30
CA LEU A 218 -7.98 1.88 0.09
C LEU A 218 -7.78 3.27 -0.51
N GLU A 219 -6.87 4.08 0.02
CA GLU A 219 -6.62 5.43 -0.53
C GLU A 219 -6.10 5.36 -1.98
N LEU A 220 -5.29 4.33 -2.31
CA LEU A 220 -4.86 4.07 -3.68
C LEU A 220 -6.04 3.68 -4.59
N ALA A 221 -6.95 2.83 -4.10
CA ALA A 221 -8.17 2.45 -4.83
C ALA A 221 -9.06 3.66 -5.12
N LEU A 222 -9.34 4.49 -4.11
CA LEU A 222 -10.14 5.70 -4.25
C LEU A 222 -9.50 6.71 -5.21
N GLY A 223 -8.18 6.90 -5.10
CA GLY A 223 -7.41 7.72 -6.03
C GLY A 223 -7.49 7.20 -7.47
N ALA A 224 -7.38 5.89 -7.67
CA ALA A 224 -7.47 5.26 -8.98
C ALA A 224 -8.87 5.38 -9.60
N ILE A 225 -9.94 5.20 -8.81
CA ILE A 225 -11.32 5.37 -9.27
C ILE A 225 -11.54 6.80 -9.78
N ARG A 226 -11.12 7.82 -8.99
CA ARG A 226 -11.21 9.23 -9.38
C ARG A 226 -10.38 9.54 -10.62
N ALA A 227 -9.15 9.03 -10.71
CA ALA A 227 -8.28 9.22 -11.87
C ALA A 227 -8.81 8.54 -13.14
N ALA A 228 -9.59 7.45 -13.00
CA ALA A 228 -10.28 6.79 -14.10
C ALA A 228 -11.53 7.55 -14.59
N GLY A 229 -11.93 8.62 -13.90
CA GLY A 229 -13.11 9.40 -14.20
C GLY A 229 -14.40 8.77 -13.70
N CYS A 230 -14.32 7.94 -12.65
CA CYS A 230 -15.45 7.35 -11.96
C CYS A 230 -15.67 8.02 -10.58
N GLU A 231 -16.89 7.89 -10.06
CA GLU A 231 -17.24 8.38 -8.72
C GLU A 231 -16.95 7.31 -7.66
N THR A 232 -16.54 7.76 -6.49
CA THR A 232 -16.32 6.91 -5.29
C THR A 232 -17.56 6.92 -4.40
N LYS A 233 -17.86 5.74 -3.80
CA LYS A 233 -18.87 5.63 -2.73
C LYS A 233 -18.38 6.31 -1.46
#